data_9a68940e60381fb39de5f65e7d5b5f8d
#
_entry.id   9a68940e60381fb39de5f65e7d5b5f8d
#
_cell.length_a   1.000
_cell.length_b   1.000
_cell.length_c   1.000
_cell.angle_alpha   90.00
_cell.angle_beta   90.00
_cell.angle_gamma   90.00
#
_symmetry.space_group_name_H-M   'P 1'
#
loop_
_entity.id
_entity.type
_entity.pdbx_description
1 polymer ?
#
loop_
_entity_poly.entity_id
_entity_poly.type
_entity_poly.pdbx_seq_one_letter_code
_entity_poly.pdbx_strand_id
1 'polypeptide(L)'
;TDGTLDVIEKYREKISVFTSEEDGGIYDALNKGVSLATGNVIGFLHSDDIFADKIVVSKIANHFEKTNADIIYGDLDYVRKDDLNFVVRHWRSGKYFSSALGNGWIPPHPTFYARRDLYKKYGGFDISYKISADYDCMMRLLKEKDVRVSYIPEVLVKMRTGGTSNNRPINTINKLYEDYLILNKNQVGGVKSLILKKLRKIPQYFVR
;
A
#
# COMPACT_ATOMS: atom_id res chain seq x y z
N THR A 1 -9.63 -15.88 -17.57
CA THR A 1 -9.89 -17.33 -17.64
C THR A 1 -10.50 -17.88 -16.34
N ASP A 2 -10.67 -17.06 -15.31
CA ASP A 2 -11.20 -17.43 -13.98
C ASP A 2 -12.58 -16.80 -13.67
N GLY A 3 -13.27 -16.22 -14.66
CA GLY A 3 -14.56 -15.56 -14.49
C GLY A 3 -14.50 -14.14 -13.93
N THR A 4 -13.32 -13.56 -13.71
CA THR A 4 -13.18 -12.19 -13.21
C THR A 4 -13.82 -11.19 -14.17
N LEU A 5 -13.64 -11.35 -15.47
CA LEU A 5 -14.21 -10.46 -16.49
C LEU A 5 -15.75 -10.48 -16.46
N ASP A 6 -16.36 -11.65 -16.28
CA ASP A 6 -17.81 -11.77 -16.18
C ASP A 6 -18.38 -11.06 -14.96
N VAL A 7 -17.63 -11.05 -13.86
CA VAL A 7 -18.00 -10.30 -12.67
C VAL A 7 -17.86 -8.80 -12.90
N ILE A 8 -16.78 -8.34 -13.52
CA ILE A 8 -16.55 -6.92 -13.82
C ILE A 8 -17.65 -6.39 -14.74
N GLU A 9 -18.05 -7.15 -15.75
CA GLU A 9 -19.09 -6.73 -16.71
C GLU A 9 -20.43 -6.43 -16.02
N LYS A 10 -20.77 -7.17 -14.96
CA LYS A 10 -21.98 -6.89 -14.15
C LYS A 10 -21.96 -5.52 -13.46
N TYR A 11 -20.77 -4.95 -13.26
CA TYR A 11 -20.57 -3.65 -12.63
C TYR A 11 -20.03 -2.58 -13.59
N ARG A 12 -20.04 -2.87 -14.90
CA ARG A 12 -19.40 -2.03 -15.93
C ARG A 12 -19.85 -0.56 -15.88
N GLU A 13 -21.13 -0.33 -15.65
CA GLU A 13 -21.71 1.03 -15.54
C GLU A 13 -21.19 1.84 -14.34
N LYS A 14 -20.65 1.15 -13.31
CA LYS A 14 -20.08 1.79 -12.10
C LYS A 14 -18.57 2.02 -12.22
N ILE A 15 -17.94 1.56 -13.30
CA ILE A 15 -16.50 1.62 -13.52
C ILE A 15 -16.22 2.70 -14.56
N SER A 16 -15.53 3.76 -14.16
CA SER A 16 -15.21 4.90 -15.04
C SER A 16 -14.23 4.50 -16.16
N VAL A 17 -13.20 3.72 -15.84
CA VAL A 17 -12.20 3.23 -16.80
C VAL A 17 -11.93 1.76 -16.51
N PHE A 18 -11.96 0.96 -17.55
CA PHE A 18 -11.62 -0.47 -17.49
C PHE A 18 -10.61 -0.81 -18.57
N THR A 19 -9.56 -1.52 -18.20
CA THR A 19 -8.61 -2.12 -19.13
C THR A 19 -8.32 -3.55 -18.72
N SER A 20 -8.16 -4.44 -19.70
CA SER A 20 -7.75 -5.83 -19.51
C SER A 20 -6.82 -6.18 -20.66
N GLU A 21 -5.55 -6.19 -20.40
CA GLU A 21 -4.48 -6.44 -21.36
C GLU A 21 -3.31 -7.14 -20.68
N GLU A 22 -2.39 -7.68 -21.46
CA GLU A 22 -1.15 -8.24 -20.93
C GLU A 22 -0.30 -7.15 -20.29
N ASP A 23 0.35 -7.51 -19.19
CA ASP A 23 1.25 -6.64 -18.42
C ASP A 23 2.57 -7.35 -18.07
N GLY A 24 3.55 -6.55 -17.70
CA GLY A 24 4.87 -7.00 -17.22
C GLY A 24 4.89 -7.40 -15.74
N GLY A 25 3.71 -7.60 -15.13
CA GLY A 25 3.50 -7.92 -13.72
C GLY A 25 2.69 -6.85 -12.99
N ILE A 26 2.35 -7.12 -11.73
CA ILE A 26 1.44 -6.31 -10.93
C ILE A 26 1.81 -4.81 -10.91
N TYR A 27 3.08 -4.46 -10.86
CA TYR A 27 3.52 -3.06 -10.79
C TYR A 27 3.38 -2.33 -12.13
N ASP A 28 3.49 -3.05 -13.26
CA ASP A 28 3.18 -2.50 -14.57
C ASP A 28 1.67 -2.21 -14.68
N ALA A 29 0.82 -3.14 -14.26
CA ALA A 29 -0.62 -2.93 -14.20
C ALA A 29 -1.00 -1.74 -13.30
N LEU A 30 -0.35 -1.60 -12.12
CA LEU A 30 -0.57 -0.46 -11.24
C LEU A 30 -0.14 0.86 -11.88
N ASN A 31 0.99 0.91 -12.60
CA ASN A 31 1.44 2.09 -13.34
C ASN A 31 0.45 2.48 -14.45
N LYS A 32 -0.11 1.50 -15.19
CA LYS A 32 -1.19 1.75 -16.15
C LYS A 32 -2.39 2.38 -15.45
N GLY A 33 -2.79 1.83 -14.30
CA GLY A 33 -3.88 2.40 -13.48
C GLY A 33 -3.60 3.85 -13.04
N VAL A 34 -2.37 4.16 -12.60
CA VAL A 34 -1.94 5.53 -12.26
C VAL A 34 -2.06 6.47 -13.46
N SER A 35 -1.65 6.02 -14.65
CA SER A 35 -1.69 6.83 -15.87
C SER A 35 -3.10 7.13 -16.35
N LEU A 36 -4.03 6.19 -16.16
CA LEU A 36 -5.43 6.30 -16.53
C LEU A 36 -6.26 7.09 -15.50
N ALA A 37 -5.78 7.19 -14.28
CA ALA A 37 -6.51 7.86 -13.19
C ALA A 37 -6.65 9.36 -13.47
N THR A 38 -7.87 9.90 -13.37
CA THR A 38 -8.19 11.33 -13.53
C THR A 38 -8.45 12.04 -12.20
N GLY A 39 -8.70 11.29 -11.12
CA GLY A 39 -8.94 11.84 -9.78
C GLY A 39 -7.72 12.57 -9.20
N ASN A 40 -7.96 13.41 -8.19
CA ASN A 40 -6.91 14.17 -7.51
C ASN A 40 -6.08 13.31 -6.56
N VAL A 41 -6.63 12.22 -6.09
CA VAL A 41 -6.02 11.28 -5.12
C VAL A 41 -6.06 9.88 -5.72
N ILE A 42 -4.97 9.13 -5.55
CA ILE A 42 -4.86 7.73 -5.95
C ILE A 42 -4.70 6.88 -4.70
N GLY A 43 -5.44 5.79 -4.66
CA GLY A 43 -5.30 4.68 -3.71
C GLY A 43 -5.53 3.36 -4.45
N PHE A 44 -5.03 2.28 -3.88
CA PHE A 44 -5.11 0.95 -4.49
C PHE A 44 -5.90 0.02 -3.56
N LEU A 45 -6.88 -0.67 -4.12
CA LEU A 45 -7.57 -1.77 -3.47
C LEU A 45 -7.34 -3.02 -4.31
N HIS A 46 -6.57 -3.98 -3.78
CA HIS A 46 -6.27 -5.21 -4.50
C HIS A 46 -7.44 -6.19 -4.43
N SER A 47 -7.43 -7.19 -5.32
CA SER A 47 -8.52 -8.17 -5.46
C SER A 47 -8.85 -8.95 -4.17
N ASP A 48 -7.85 -9.13 -3.31
CA ASP A 48 -8.01 -9.85 -2.02
C ASP A 48 -8.42 -8.92 -0.86
N ASP A 49 -8.43 -7.60 -1.09
CA ASP A 49 -8.66 -6.59 -0.05
C ASP A 49 -10.09 -6.08 -0.07
N ILE A 50 -10.55 -5.62 1.07
CA ILE A 50 -11.84 -4.92 1.21
C ILE A 50 -11.68 -3.69 2.09
N PHE A 51 -12.48 -2.66 1.86
CA PHE A 51 -12.62 -1.56 2.81
C PHE A 51 -13.19 -2.05 4.13
N ALA A 52 -12.71 -1.49 5.24
CA ALA A 52 -13.15 -1.87 6.58
C ALA A 52 -14.64 -1.61 6.81
N ASP A 53 -15.16 -0.53 6.22
CA ASP A 53 -16.58 -0.17 6.24
C ASP A 53 -16.98 0.63 4.97
N LYS A 54 -18.27 0.90 4.85
CA LYS A 54 -18.86 1.58 3.67
C LYS A 54 -18.50 3.07 3.55
N ILE A 55 -18.00 3.69 4.61
CA ILE A 55 -17.71 5.13 4.65
C ILE A 55 -16.21 5.44 4.59
N VAL A 56 -15.35 4.42 4.43
CA VAL A 56 -13.88 4.60 4.37
C VAL A 56 -13.47 5.61 3.30
N VAL A 57 -14.02 5.50 2.09
CA VAL A 57 -13.69 6.43 0.99
C VAL A 57 -14.08 7.86 1.35
N SER A 58 -15.26 8.05 1.94
CA SER A 58 -15.72 9.38 2.40
C SER A 58 -14.85 9.92 3.54
N LYS A 59 -14.41 9.05 4.48
CA LYS A 59 -13.48 9.44 5.54
C LYS A 59 -12.15 9.94 4.96
N ILE A 60 -11.60 9.23 3.98
CA ILE A 60 -10.35 9.61 3.32
C ILE A 60 -10.51 10.95 2.60
N ALA A 61 -11.56 11.12 1.80
CA ALA A 61 -11.83 12.36 1.08
C ALA A 61 -11.94 13.56 2.05
N ASN A 62 -12.78 13.44 3.06
CA ASN A 62 -12.95 14.47 4.09
C ASN A 62 -11.65 14.79 4.85
N HIS A 63 -10.79 13.77 5.04
CA HIS A 63 -9.51 13.97 5.72
C HIS A 63 -8.52 14.75 4.85
N PHE A 64 -8.47 14.50 3.54
CA PHE A 64 -7.70 15.31 2.59
C PHE A 64 -8.16 16.77 2.58
N GLU A 65 -9.46 17.01 2.58
CA GLU A 65 -10.02 18.38 2.61
C GLU A 65 -9.66 19.12 3.90
N LYS A 66 -9.80 18.45 5.05
CA LYS A 66 -9.57 19.08 6.37
C LYS A 66 -8.10 19.32 6.67
N THR A 67 -7.20 18.45 6.23
CA THR A 67 -5.78 18.51 6.61
C THR A 67 -4.90 19.14 5.55
N ASN A 68 -5.41 19.30 4.33
CA ASN A 68 -4.64 19.68 3.15
C ASN A 68 -3.38 18.81 2.97
N ALA A 69 -3.46 17.53 3.38
CA ALA A 69 -2.38 16.57 3.25
C ALA A 69 -2.09 16.22 1.78
N ASP A 70 -0.89 15.78 1.53
CA ASP A 70 -0.47 15.28 0.22
C ASP A 70 -0.50 13.74 0.20
N ILE A 71 -0.32 13.13 1.39
CA ILE A 71 -0.43 11.70 1.63
C ILE A 71 -1.28 11.47 2.89
N ILE A 72 -2.20 10.50 2.79
CA ILE A 72 -2.95 9.97 3.92
C ILE A 72 -2.76 8.46 3.97
N TYR A 73 -2.67 7.92 5.18
CA TYR A 73 -2.65 6.48 5.43
C TYR A 73 -3.40 6.16 6.73
N GLY A 74 -3.76 4.90 6.89
CA GLY A 74 -4.43 4.42 8.09
C GLY A 74 -3.88 3.09 8.59
N ASP A 75 -4.67 2.43 9.41
CA ASP A 75 -4.39 1.09 9.91
C ASP A 75 -4.94 0.01 8.97
N LEU A 76 -4.45 -1.21 9.13
CA LEU A 76 -4.86 -2.36 8.37
C LEU A 76 -5.04 -3.57 9.29
N ASP A 77 -6.10 -4.34 9.06
CA ASP A 77 -6.29 -5.64 9.69
C ASP A 77 -6.06 -6.77 8.68
N TYR A 78 -5.23 -7.74 9.04
CA TYR A 78 -5.18 -9.02 8.33
C TYR A 78 -6.28 -9.92 8.86
N VAL A 79 -7.13 -10.40 7.96
CA VAL A 79 -8.28 -11.24 8.30
C VAL A 79 -8.17 -12.61 7.65
N ARG A 80 -8.86 -13.59 8.20
CA ARG A 80 -8.96 -14.92 7.57
C ARG A 80 -9.64 -14.80 6.21
N LYS A 81 -9.24 -15.67 5.27
CA LYS A 81 -9.82 -15.69 3.93
C LYS A 81 -11.31 -16.03 3.93
N ASP A 82 -11.70 -16.94 4.82
CA ASP A 82 -13.06 -17.49 4.97
C ASP A 82 -13.90 -16.76 6.01
N ASP A 83 -13.30 -15.92 6.87
CA ASP A 83 -14.01 -15.16 7.90
C ASP A 83 -13.39 -13.76 8.06
N LEU A 84 -14.06 -12.75 7.51
CA LEU A 84 -13.63 -11.36 7.53
C LEU A 84 -13.72 -10.68 8.90
N ASN A 85 -14.37 -11.32 9.87
CA ASN A 85 -14.47 -10.83 11.25
C ASN A 85 -13.36 -11.40 12.12
N PHE A 86 -12.69 -12.47 11.68
CA PHE A 86 -11.57 -13.05 12.41
C PHE A 86 -10.26 -12.34 12.05
N VAL A 87 -9.80 -11.45 12.93
CA VAL A 87 -8.55 -10.73 12.74
C VAL A 87 -7.38 -11.60 13.21
N VAL A 88 -6.44 -11.83 12.30
CA VAL A 88 -5.21 -12.60 12.54
C VAL A 88 -4.08 -11.69 13.05
N ARG A 89 -4.04 -10.44 12.55
CA ARG A 89 -2.99 -9.48 12.89
C ARG A 89 -3.50 -8.06 12.68
N HIS A 90 -3.24 -7.20 13.67
CA HIS A 90 -3.51 -5.77 13.58
C HIS A 90 -2.25 -5.02 13.18
N TRP A 91 -2.29 -4.25 12.09
CA TRP A 91 -1.22 -3.32 11.74
C TRP A 91 -1.62 -1.91 12.11
N ARG A 92 -1.25 -1.50 13.32
CA ARG A 92 -1.41 -0.12 13.79
C ARG A 92 -0.21 0.70 13.33
N SER A 93 -0.45 1.62 12.41
CA SER A 93 0.60 2.38 11.72
C SER A 93 1.24 3.43 12.62
N GLY A 94 0.43 4.11 13.43
CA GLY A 94 0.87 5.24 14.25
C GLY A 94 1.21 6.47 13.40
N LYS A 95 1.53 7.58 14.06
CA LYS A 95 1.89 8.84 13.39
C LYS A 95 3.23 8.74 12.66
N TYR A 96 3.32 9.41 11.52
CA TYR A 96 4.53 9.56 10.75
C TYR A 96 5.49 10.60 11.37
N PHE A 97 6.77 10.27 11.36
CA PHE A 97 7.88 11.16 11.64
C PHE A 97 8.98 10.88 10.60
N SER A 98 9.63 11.90 10.09
CA SER A 98 10.66 11.75 9.04
C SER A 98 11.77 10.76 9.43
N SER A 99 12.17 10.73 10.70
CA SER A 99 13.15 9.78 11.23
C SER A 99 12.63 8.34 11.33
N ALA A 100 11.32 8.10 11.21
CA ALA A 100 10.72 6.77 11.35
C ALA A 100 11.10 5.83 10.20
N LEU A 101 11.28 6.37 8.99
CA LEU A 101 11.67 5.60 7.80
C LEU A 101 12.99 4.86 8.03
N GLY A 102 14.02 5.57 8.51
CA GLY A 102 15.32 4.98 8.86
C GLY A 102 15.26 3.94 9.99
N ASN A 103 14.22 4.00 10.80
CA ASN A 103 13.94 3.03 11.86
C ASN A 103 12.97 1.90 11.42
N GLY A 104 12.86 1.67 10.11
CA GLY A 104 12.10 0.56 9.54
C GLY A 104 10.59 0.71 9.60
N TRP A 105 10.07 1.92 9.86
CA TRP A 105 8.65 2.19 9.79
C TRP A 105 8.22 2.44 8.36
N ILE A 106 7.06 1.91 7.99
CA ILE A 106 6.35 2.17 6.75
C ILE A 106 4.86 1.89 6.98
N PRO A 107 3.93 2.65 6.40
CA PRO A 107 2.51 2.32 6.48
C PRO A 107 2.16 1.12 5.60
N PRO A 108 1.04 0.44 5.84
CA PRO A 108 0.55 -0.61 4.95
C PRO A 108 0.10 -0.01 3.61
N HIS A 109 0.64 -0.50 2.50
CA HIS A 109 0.39 0.08 1.18
C HIS A 109 -1.09 0.08 0.77
N PRO A 110 -1.98 -0.88 1.13
CA PRO A 110 -3.39 -0.81 0.78
C PRO A 110 -4.14 0.35 1.45
N THR A 111 -3.56 0.94 2.51
CA THR A 111 -4.14 2.11 3.20
C THR A 111 -3.47 3.43 2.80
N PHE A 112 -2.57 3.39 1.82
CA PHE A 112 -1.79 4.54 1.40
C PHE A 112 -2.47 5.27 0.24
N TYR A 113 -2.89 6.50 0.48
CA TYR A 113 -3.55 7.38 -0.49
C TYR A 113 -2.69 8.61 -0.70
N ALA A 114 -2.35 8.92 -1.95
CA ALA A 114 -1.50 10.05 -2.28
C ALA A 114 -2.11 10.91 -3.38
N ARG A 115 -1.83 12.21 -3.35
CA ARG A 115 -2.21 13.11 -4.45
C ARG A 115 -1.57 12.62 -5.75
N ARG A 116 -2.35 12.56 -6.82
CA ARG A 116 -1.89 12.10 -8.15
C ARG A 116 -0.63 12.83 -8.63
N ASP A 117 -0.50 14.10 -8.31
CA ASP A 117 0.65 14.90 -8.74
C ASP A 117 1.97 14.44 -8.10
N LEU A 118 1.93 13.74 -6.97
CA LEU A 118 3.14 13.11 -6.41
C LEU A 118 3.66 11.99 -7.32
N TYR A 119 2.77 11.17 -7.88
CA TYR A 119 3.17 10.14 -8.85
C TYR A 119 3.76 10.74 -10.12
N LYS A 120 3.22 11.87 -10.60
CA LYS A 120 3.79 12.59 -11.75
C LYS A 120 5.15 13.15 -11.43
N LYS A 121 5.34 13.75 -10.24
CA LYS A 121 6.58 14.42 -9.84
C LYS A 121 7.69 13.44 -9.49
N TYR A 122 7.37 12.37 -8.76
CA TYR A 122 8.35 11.44 -8.19
C TYR A 122 8.36 10.07 -8.86
N GLY A 123 7.51 9.85 -9.85
CA GLY A 123 7.35 8.58 -10.55
C GLY A 123 6.44 7.58 -9.85
N GLY A 124 5.92 6.62 -10.61
CA GLY A 124 5.12 5.49 -10.13
C GLY A 124 5.97 4.37 -9.53
N PHE A 125 5.56 3.14 -9.78
CA PHE A 125 6.26 1.94 -9.31
C PHE A 125 7.45 1.61 -10.22
N ASP A 126 8.62 1.37 -9.63
CA ASP A 126 9.82 0.92 -10.35
C ASP A 126 9.70 -0.58 -10.64
N ILE A 127 9.41 -0.93 -11.89
CA ILE A 127 9.17 -2.31 -12.34
C ILE A 127 10.43 -3.19 -12.32
N SER A 128 11.60 -2.63 -12.05
CA SER A 128 12.83 -3.42 -11.83
C SER A 128 12.75 -4.24 -10.54
N TYR A 129 11.97 -3.78 -9.54
CA TYR A 129 11.64 -4.55 -8.35
C TYR A 129 10.46 -5.48 -8.60
N LYS A 130 10.60 -6.75 -8.26
CA LYS A 130 9.55 -7.77 -8.49
C LYS A 130 8.57 -7.90 -7.33
N ILE A 131 9.01 -7.52 -6.10
CA ILE A 131 8.24 -7.77 -4.87
C ILE A 131 8.03 -6.48 -4.05
N SER A 132 8.96 -5.52 -4.10
CA SER A 132 9.01 -4.38 -3.20
C SER A 132 8.89 -3.01 -3.90
N ALA A 133 8.35 -2.95 -5.13
CA ALA A 133 8.17 -1.66 -5.81
C ALA A 133 7.17 -0.74 -5.09
N ASP A 134 6.19 -1.30 -4.37
CA ASP A 134 5.31 -0.56 -3.47
C ASP A 134 6.10 0.12 -2.34
N TYR A 135 7.04 -0.62 -1.75
CA TYR A 135 7.92 -0.09 -0.72
C TYR A 135 8.83 1.03 -1.25
N ASP A 136 9.42 0.86 -2.44
CA ASP A 136 10.22 1.90 -3.10
C ASP A 136 9.38 3.16 -3.38
N CYS A 137 8.20 3.00 -3.97
CA CYS A 137 7.31 4.10 -4.29
C CYS A 137 6.94 4.90 -3.03
N MET A 138 6.45 4.23 -1.99
CA MET A 138 6.11 4.90 -0.74
C MET A 138 7.33 5.58 -0.10
N MET A 139 8.51 4.94 -0.13
CA MET A 139 9.74 5.48 0.43
C MET A 139 10.14 6.78 -0.28
N ARG A 140 10.09 6.81 -1.62
CA ARG A 140 10.40 8.00 -2.42
C ARG A 140 9.46 9.16 -2.09
N LEU A 141 8.16 8.88 -1.94
CA LEU A 141 7.18 9.92 -1.62
C LEU A 141 7.29 10.41 -0.18
N LEU A 142 7.48 9.49 0.79
CA LEU A 142 7.50 9.83 2.21
C LEU A 142 8.78 10.54 2.68
N LYS A 143 9.92 10.35 1.99
CA LYS A 143 11.19 11.01 2.38
C LYS A 143 11.24 12.49 2.02
N GLU A 144 10.35 12.96 1.15
CA GLU A 144 10.33 14.33 0.69
C GLU A 144 9.84 15.29 1.78
N LYS A 145 10.65 16.31 2.07
CA LYS A 145 10.39 17.25 3.19
C LYS A 145 9.16 18.12 2.98
N ASP A 146 8.82 18.40 1.73
CA ASP A 146 7.69 19.25 1.37
C ASP A 146 6.34 18.50 1.33
N VAL A 147 6.37 17.18 1.53
CA VAL A 147 5.18 16.33 1.47
C VAL A 147 4.53 16.27 2.85
N ARG A 148 3.28 16.72 2.92
CA ARG A 148 2.47 16.71 4.14
C ARG A 148 1.79 15.37 4.29
N VAL A 149 2.16 14.64 5.34
CA VAL A 149 1.66 13.30 5.62
C VAL A 149 0.71 13.34 6.81
N SER A 150 -0.47 12.75 6.67
CA SER A 150 -1.46 12.66 7.74
C SER A 150 -1.92 11.23 7.98
N TYR A 151 -2.22 10.91 9.24
CA TYR A 151 -2.62 9.58 9.69
C TYR A 151 -4.06 9.57 10.17
N ILE A 152 -4.84 8.62 9.67
CA ILE A 152 -6.17 8.30 10.19
C ILE A 152 -6.01 7.12 11.16
N PRO A 153 -6.25 7.30 12.47
CA PRO A 153 -6.06 6.23 13.47
C PRO A 153 -7.24 5.24 13.47
N GLU A 154 -7.59 4.75 12.28
CA GLU A 154 -8.66 3.80 12.06
C GLU A 154 -8.24 2.74 11.05
N VAL A 155 -8.82 1.55 11.14
CA VAL A 155 -8.65 0.51 10.12
C VAL A 155 -9.38 0.94 8.85
N LEU A 156 -8.64 1.13 7.78
CA LEU A 156 -9.20 1.50 6.47
C LEU A 156 -9.42 0.28 5.58
N VAL A 157 -8.55 -0.72 5.69
CA VAL A 157 -8.57 -1.90 4.82
C VAL A 157 -8.44 -3.17 5.65
N LYS A 158 -9.22 -4.18 5.29
CA LYS A 158 -9.06 -5.57 5.74
C LYS A 158 -8.45 -6.37 4.60
N MET A 159 -7.26 -6.92 4.84
CA MET A 159 -6.49 -7.71 3.89
C MET A 159 -6.64 -9.19 4.21
N ARG A 160 -7.07 -10.00 3.23
CA ARG A 160 -7.18 -11.45 3.43
C ARG A 160 -5.81 -12.09 3.50
N THR A 161 -5.66 -13.04 4.45
CA THR A 161 -4.44 -13.87 4.53
C THR A 161 -4.41 -14.90 3.40
N GLY A 162 -3.21 -15.26 2.93
CA GLY A 162 -3.04 -16.32 1.90
C GLY A 162 -2.76 -15.81 0.48
N GLY A 163 -2.52 -14.53 0.29
CA GLY A 163 -2.12 -13.97 -1.01
C GLY A 163 -0.77 -14.51 -1.52
N THR A 164 -0.56 -14.40 -2.84
CA THR A 164 0.54 -15.03 -3.59
C THR A 164 1.95 -14.59 -3.17
N SER A 165 2.09 -13.40 -2.61
CA SER A 165 3.40 -12.79 -2.27
C SER A 165 4.14 -13.47 -1.12
N ASN A 166 3.45 -14.25 -0.26
CA ASN A 166 4.02 -14.83 0.95
C ASN A 166 4.31 -16.34 0.89
N ASN A 167 4.02 -17.01 -0.25
CA ASN A 167 3.92 -18.47 -0.28
C ASN A 167 5.23 -19.23 -0.58
N ARG A 168 6.38 -18.54 -0.79
CA ARG A 168 7.65 -19.23 -1.07
C ARG A 168 8.80 -18.61 -0.27
N PRO A 169 9.68 -19.42 0.37
CA PRO A 169 10.85 -18.93 1.11
C PRO A 169 11.77 -18.04 0.27
N ILE A 170 11.93 -18.37 -1.02
CA ILE A 170 12.74 -17.59 -1.95
C ILE A 170 12.23 -16.16 -2.13
N ASN A 171 10.89 -15.97 -2.11
CA ASN A 171 10.31 -14.64 -2.19
C ASN A 171 10.67 -13.79 -0.96
N THR A 172 10.82 -14.41 0.20
CA THR A 172 11.23 -13.71 1.44
C THR A 172 12.67 -13.21 1.33
N ILE A 173 13.58 -14.01 0.76
CA ILE A 173 15.01 -13.61 0.57
C ILE A 173 15.08 -12.49 -0.47
N ASN A 174 14.43 -12.66 -1.62
CA ASN A 174 14.39 -11.64 -2.67
C ASN A 174 13.79 -10.33 -2.15
N LYS A 175 12.71 -10.41 -1.39
CA LYS A 175 12.11 -9.23 -0.74
C LYS A 175 13.07 -8.50 0.19
N LEU A 176 13.83 -9.24 0.99
CA LEU A 176 14.83 -8.64 1.89
C LEU A 176 15.94 -7.95 1.11
N TYR A 177 16.39 -8.56 0.03
CA TYR A 177 17.39 -7.99 -0.84
C TYR A 177 16.89 -6.71 -1.52
N GLU A 178 15.69 -6.74 -2.10
CA GLU A 178 15.07 -5.55 -2.68
C GLU A 178 14.85 -4.44 -1.63
N ASP A 179 14.31 -4.78 -0.45
CA ASP A 179 14.13 -3.84 0.65
C ASP A 179 15.48 -3.17 1.04
N TYR A 180 16.58 -3.94 1.06
CA TYR A 180 17.92 -3.41 1.34
C TYR A 180 18.39 -2.44 0.25
N LEU A 181 18.25 -2.81 -1.03
CA LEU A 181 18.60 -1.94 -2.16
C LEU A 181 17.82 -0.64 -2.13
N ILE A 182 16.51 -0.70 -1.82
CA ILE A 182 15.62 0.45 -1.74
C ILE A 182 16.07 1.41 -0.62
N LEU A 183 16.40 0.89 0.56
CA LEU A 183 16.89 1.71 1.68
C LEU A 183 18.18 2.45 1.32
N ASN A 184 19.13 1.76 0.68
CA ASN A 184 20.40 2.37 0.25
C ASN A 184 20.20 3.38 -0.87
N LYS A 185 19.44 3.05 -1.92
CA LYS A 185 19.13 3.94 -3.05
C LYS A 185 18.49 5.24 -2.56
N ASN A 186 17.58 5.13 -1.59
CA ASN A 186 16.88 6.28 -1.03
C ASN A 186 17.66 6.99 0.10
N GLN A 187 18.83 6.50 0.51
CA GLN A 187 19.66 7.05 1.59
C GLN A 187 18.90 7.18 2.94
N VAL A 188 17.96 6.29 3.19
CA VAL A 188 17.07 6.34 4.37
C VAL A 188 17.55 5.39 5.47
N GLY A 189 18.35 4.37 5.13
CA GLY A 189 18.82 3.40 6.11
C GLY A 189 19.58 2.24 5.46
N GLY A 190 19.72 1.13 6.19
CA GLY A 190 20.45 -0.06 5.76
C GLY A 190 20.01 -1.29 6.55
N VAL A 191 20.96 -2.20 6.83
CA VAL A 191 20.69 -3.47 7.53
C VAL A 191 19.95 -3.26 8.87
N LYS A 192 20.35 -2.25 9.66
CA LYS A 192 19.67 -1.91 10.92
C LYS A 192 18.18 -1.63 10.69
N SER A 193 17.84 -0.86 9.65
CA SER A 193 16.45 -0.53 9.31
C SER A 193 15.64 -1.76 8.92
N LEU A 194 16.25 -2.74 8.23
CA LEU A 194 15.61 -4.02 7.91
C LEU A 194 15.29 -4.83 9.16
N ILE A 195 16.22 -4.92 10.09
CA ILE A 195 16.01 -5.61 11.36
C ILE A 195 14.87 -4.96 12.12
N LEU A 196 14.90 -3.64 12.27
CA LEU A 196 13.84 -2.89 12.95
C LEU A 196 12.48 -3.04 12.24
N LYS A 197 12.44 -3.04 10.90
CA LYS A 197 11.22 -3.30 10.12
C LYS A 197 10.59 -4.65 10.46
N LYS A 198 11.41 -5.68 10.68
CA LYS A 198 10.91 -7.01 11.11
C LYS A 198 10.45 -7.02 12.56
N LEU A 199 11.23 -6.43 13.46
CA LEU A 199 10.88 -6.37 14.89
C LEU A 199 9.57 -5.61 15.14
N ARG A 200 9.29 -4.54 14.40
CA ARG A 200 8.03 -3.78 14.47
C ARG A 200 6.79 -4.59 14.11
N LYS A 201 6.94 -5.72 13.42
CA LYS A 201 5.80 -6.61 13.10
C LYS A 201 5.40 -7.51 14.26
N ILE A 202 6.31 -7.79 15.20
CA ILE A 202 6.07 -8.72 16.31
C ILE A 202 4.89 -8.27 17.20
N PRO A 203 4.83 -7.02 17.67
CA PRO A 203 3.71 -6.57 18.50
C PRO A 203 2.34 -6.67 17.83
N GLN A 204 2.30 -6.60 16.49
CA GLN A 204 1.06 -6.62 15.71
C GLN A 204 0.26 -7.93 15.84
N TYR A 205 0.89 -9.00 16.33
CA TYR A 205 0.24 -10.29 16.58
C TYR A 205 -0.37 -10.40 17.99
N PHE A 206 -0.01 -9.48 18.90
CA PHE A 206 -0.41 -9.54 20.30
C PHE A 206 -1.34 -8.40 20.72
N VAL A 207 -1.45 -7.35 19.93
CA VAL A 207 -2.39 -6.24 20.16
C VAL A 207 -3.77 -6.70 19.70
N ARG A 208 -4.71 -6.80 20.64
CA ARG A 208 -6.14 -7.03 20.40
C ARG A 208 -6.91 -5.71 20.48
#